data_c2cc0f07b92d53716bb9dc436ede272f
#
_entry.id   c2cc0f07b92d53716bb9dc436ede272f
#
_cell.length_a   1.000
_cell.length_b   1.000
_cell.length_c   1.000
_cell.angle_alpha   90.00
_cell.angle_beta   90.00
_cell.angle_gamma   90.00
#
_symmetry.space_group_name_H-M   'P 1'
#
loop_
_entity.id
_entity.type
_entity.pdbx_description
1 polymer ?
#
loop_
_entity_poly.entity_id
_entity_poly.type
_entity_poly.pdbx_seq_one_letter_code
_entity_poly.pdbx_strand_id
1 'polypeptide(L)'
;MIDTNLIKADSALVADSLTSKKYELDLQIFEDLEAHRKAAQIQTEALQAKRNALSKDYGLLKKEGKDDLTLNQQIAEVKSELDSCSKTLTDIQSSLQAFLLDIPNLPLASVPHGTGEKDNVKIRDFGKPLVSGGKDHLDITSLINMDAANILAGSRFSVLTGKVAKLQRALISFMLDKAQEHGYEEHYLPMIA
;
A
#
# COMPACT_ATOMS: atom_id res chain seq x y z
N MET A 1 0.95 5.38 0.18
CA MET A 1 2.30 5.30 -0.43
C MET A 1 2.43 6.44 -1.42
N ILE A 2 3.51 7.19 -1.37
CA ILE A 2 3.77 8.32 -2.28
C ILE A 2 4.18 7.76 -3.65
N ASP A 3 3.74 8.42 -4.73
CA ASP A 3 4.20 8.08 -6.09
C ASP A 3 5.69 8.42 -6.24
N THR A 4 6.50 7.45 -6.66
CA THR A 4 7.93 7.62 -6.90
C THR A 4 8.22 8.68 -7.95
N ASN A 5 7.33 8.87 -8.93
CA ASN A 5 7.46 9.91 -9.93
C ASN A 5 7.38 11.31 -9.33
N LEU A 6 6.57 11.49 -8.28
CA LEU A 6 6.49 12.76 -7.58
C LEU A 6 7.81 13.08 -6.85
N ILE A 7 8.39 12.08 -6.17
CA ILE A 7 9.69 12.26 -5.49
C ILE A 7 10.79 12.60 -6.51
N LYS A 8 10.77 11.94 -7.68
CA LYS A 8 11.75 12.20 -8.76
C LYS A 8 11.59 13.56 -9.42
N ALA A 9 10.34 14.05 -9.54
CA ALA A 9 10.06 15.32 -10.19
C ALA A 9 10.43 16.52 -9.31
N ASP A 10 10.15 16.44 -8.01
CA ASP A 10 10.42 17.53 -7.05
C ASP A 10 10.65 16.97 -5.64
N SER A 11 11.86 16.44 -5.43
CA SER A 11 12.25 15.87 -4.15
C SER A 11 12.28 16.90 -3.01
N ALA A 12 12.59 18.15 -3.32
CA ALA A 12 12.65 19.23 -2.35
C ALA A 12 11.25 19.58 -1.82
N LEU A 13 10.26 19.69 -2.71
CA LEU A 13 8.87 19.92 -2.34
C LEU A 13 8.33 18.79 -1.46
N VAL A 14 8.63 17.53 -1.82
CA VAL A 14 8.20 16.37 -1.05
C VAL A 14 8.83 16.37 0.33
N ALA A 15 10.14 16.61 0.44
CA ALA A 15 10.85 16.66 1.71
C ALA A 15 10.30 17.79 2.61
N ASP A 16 10.13 19.01 2.06
CA ASP A 16 9.56 20.14 2.79
C ASP A 16 8.15 19.85 3.31
N SER A 17 7.28 19.29 2.46
CA SER A 17 5.92 18.93 2.85
C SER A 17 5.87 17.90 3.98
N LEU A 18 6.84 16.98 4.05
CA LEU A 18 6.93 15.95 5.09
C LEU A 18 7.44 16.50 6.43
N THR A 19 8.15 17.63 6.43
CA THR A 19 8.59 18.27 7.69
C THR A 19 7.41 18.67 8.57
N SER A 20 6.27 19.05 7.96
CA SER A 20 5.03 19.35 8.67
C SER A 20 4.50 18.15 9.49
N LYS A 21 4.85 16.93 9.09
CA LYS A 21 4.56 15.68 9.81
C LYS A 21 5.69 15.19 10.70
N LYS A 22 6.73 16.01 10.89
CA LYS A 22 7.95 15.67 11.64
C LYS A 22 8.66 14.44 11.07
N TYR A 23 8.53 14.24 9.76
CA TYR A 23 9.20 13.17 9.03
C TYR A 23 10.34 13.75 8.19
N GLU A 24 11.55 13.25 8.39
CA GLU A 24 12.73 13.59 7.62
C GLU A 24 12.93 12.54 6.54
N LEU A 25 12.76 12.95 5.29
CA LEU A 25 12.92 12.06 4.14
C LEU A 25 14.39 11.93 3.79
N ASP A 26 14.94 10.72 3.91
CA ASP A 26 16.29 10.42 3.44
C ASP A 26 16.30 10.24 1.92
N LEU A 27 16.59 11.34 1.21
CA LEU A 27 16.65 11.36 -0.24
C LEU A 27 17.82 10.54 -0.78
N GLN A 28 18.93 10.43 -0.05
CA GLN A 28 20.09 9.66 -0.49
C GLN A 28 19.76 8.17 -0.57
N ILE A 29 19.07 7.63 0.43
CA ILE A 29 18.61 6.22 0.41
C ILE A 29 17.69 5.98 -0.78
N PHE A 30 16.76 6.91 -1.04
CA PHE A 30 15.85 6.79 -2.18
C PHE A 30 16.60 6.78 -3.51
N GLU A 31 17.53 7.70 -3.71
CA GLU A 31 18.33 7.83 -4.94
C GLU A 31 19.20 6.59 -5.17
N ASP A 32 19.84 6.08 -4.12
CA ASP A 32 20.66 4.88 -4.19
C ASP A 32 19.86 3.64 -4.56
N LEU A 33 18.68 3.44 -3.92
CA LEU A 33 17.78 2.34 -4.22
C LEU A 33 17.26 2.41 -5.68
N GLU A 34 16.88 3.59 -6.15
CA GLU A 34 16.42 3.78 -7.53
C GLU A 34 17.55 3.59 -8.55
N ALA A 35 18.78 4.03 -8.26
CA ALA A 35 19.93 3.82 -9.12
C ALA A 35 20.24 2.31 -9.23
N HIS A 36 20.28 1.60 -8.11
CA HIS A 36 20.49 0.15 -8.09
C HIS A 36 19.37 -0.61 -8.81
N ARG A 37 18.11 -0.23 -8.59
CA ARG A 37 16.99 -0.83 -9.29
C ARG A 37 17.10 -0.66 -10.80
N LYS A 38 17.42 0.56 -11.27
CA LYS A 38 17.58 0.86 -12.70
C LYS A 38 18.73 0.06 -13.31
N ALA A 39 19.86 -0.02 -12.63
CA ALA A 39 21.02 -0.79 -13.10
C ALA A 39 20.70 -2.29 -13.20
N ALA A 40 20.10 -2.87 -12.15
CA ALA A 40 19.70 -4.28 -12.14
C ALA A 40 18.64 -4.58 -13.21
N GLN A 41 17.71 -3.67 -13.45
CA GLN A 41 16.69 -3.82 -14.49
C GLN A 41 17.33 -3.86 -15.89
N ILE A 42 18.20 -2.91 -16.21
CA ILE A 42 18.92 -2.86 -17.50
C ILE A 42 19.71 -4.14 -17.72
N GLN A 43 20.43 -4.62 -16.70
CA GLN A 43 21.19 -5.86 -16.78
C GLN A 43 20.29 -7.08 -17.02
N THR A 44 19.18 -7.18 -16.29
CA THR A 44 18.20 -8.27 -16.45
C THR A 44 17.60 -8.26 -17.86
N GLU A 45 17.22 -7.10 -18.39
CA GLU A 45 16.67 -6.96 -19.74
C GLU A 45 17.71 -7.34 -20.81
N ALA A 46 18.99 -6.95 -20.64
CA ALA A 46 20.06 -7.31 -21.55
C ALA A 46 20.32 -8.84 -21.57
N LEU A 47 20.34 -9.48 -20.39
CA LEU A 47 20.48 -10.94 -20.29
C LEU A 47 19.26 -11.68 -20.87
N GLN A 48 18.06 -11.16 -20.66
CA GLN A 48 16.83 -11.67 -21.27
C GLN A 48 16.90 -11.63 -22.81
N ALA A 49 17.34 -10.51 -23.38
CA ALA A 49 17.50 -10.34 -24.81
C ALA A 49 18.57 -11.32 -25.36
N LYS A 50 19.71 -11.44 -24.68
CA LYS A 50 20.79 -12.38 -25.01
C LYS A 50 20.29 -13.84 -24.99
N ARG A 51 19.58 -14.24 -23.93
CA ARG A 51 18.98 -15.57 -23.82
C ARG A 51 18.02 -15.87 -24.98
N ASN A 52 17.16 -14.90 -25.32
CA ASN A 52 16.19 -15.05 -26.38
C ASN A 52 16.86 -15.22 -27.76
N ALA A 53 17.94 -14.47 -28.03
CA ALA A 53 18.74 -14.59 -29.25
C ALA A 53 19.40 -15.99 -29.34
N LEU A 54 20.13 -16.41 -28.29
CA LEU A 54 20.77 -17.72 -28.26
C LEU A 54 19.77 -18.87 -28.41
N SER A 55 18.59 -18.76 -27.75
CA SER A 55 17.54 -19.77 -27.86
C SER A 55 16.95 -19.85 -29.27
N LYS A 56 16.85 -18.74 -30.00
CA LYS A 56 16.43 -18.71 -31.40
C LYS A 56 17.45 -19.39 -32.30
N ASP A 57 18.73 -19.07 -32.13
CA ASP A 57 19.82 -19.67 -32.93
C ASP A 57 19.91 -21.18 -32.70
N TYR A 58 19.82 -21.63 -31.44
CA TYR A 58 19.76 -23.04 -31.11
C TYR A 58 18.54 -23.74 -31.76
N GLY A 59 17.38 -23.10 -31.75
CA GLY A 59 16.17 -23.62 -32.41
C GLY A 59 16.33 -23.80 -33.92
N LEU A 60 17.09 -22.91 -34.57
CA LEU A 60 17.40 -23.03 -36.00
C LEU A 60 18.36 -24.20 -36.28
N LEU A 61 19.44 -24.31 -35.51
CA LEU A 61 20.39 -25.43 -35.65
C LEU A 61 19.73 -26.78 -35.42
N LYS A 62 18.86 -26.86 -34.45
CA LYS A 62 18.13 -28.12 -34.13
C LYS A 62 17.17 -28.54 -35.27
N LYS A 63 16.58 -27.59 -35.99
CA LYS A 63 15.79 -27.88 -37.19
C LYS A 63 16.64 -28.45 -38.35
N GLU A 64 17.90 -28.06 -38.39
CA GLU A 64 18.86 -28.59 -39.37
C GLU A 64 19.49 -29.94 -38.92
N GLY A 65 19.05 -30.50 -37.81
CA GLY A 65 19.59 -31.77 -37.28
C GLY A 65 20.99 -31.67 -36.67
N LYS A 66 21.43 -30.40 -36.38
CA LYS A 66 22.73 -30.16 -35.73
C LYS A 66 22.50 -29.89 -34.25
N ASP A 67 23.37 -30.43 -33.42
CA ASP A 67 23.38 -30.15 -31.97
C ASP A 67 24.70 -29.44 -31.65
N ASP A 68 24.61 -28.23 -31.03
CA ASP A 68 25.76 -27.44 -30.63
C ASP A 68 25.84 -27.39 -29.10
N LEU A 69 26.77 -28.21 -28.55
CA LEU A 69 27.00 -28.29 -27.11
C LEU A 69 27.48 -26.96 -26.52
N THR A 70 28.25 -26.19 -27.31
CA THR A 70 28.78 -24.88 -26.90
C THR A 70 27.64 -23.89 -26.71
N LEU A 71 26.69 -23.86 -27.64
CA LEU A 71 25.53 -22.98 -27.58
C LEU A 71 24.60 -23.37 -26.41
N ASN A 72 24.45 -24.65 -26.13
CA ASN A 72 23.73 -25.14 -24.96
C ASN A 72 24.36 -24.69 -23.65
N GLN A 73 25.68 -24.75 -23.54
CA GLN A 73 26.40 -24.24 -22.37
C GLN A 73 26.22 -22.74 -22.20
N GLN A 74 26.33 -21.94 -23.27
CA GLN A 74 26.09 -20.51 -23.21
C GLN A 74 24.66 -20.15 -22.78
N ILE A 75 23.67 -20.91 -23.24
CA ILE A 75 22.28 -20.71 -22.80
C ILE A 75 22.14 -21.01 -21.30
N ALA A 76 22.77 -22.08 -20.81
CA ALA A 76 22.73 -22.43 -19.40
C ALA A 76 23.43 -21.40 -18.51
N GLU A 77 24.57 -20.86 -18.94
CA GLU A 77 25.29 -19.78 -18.26
C GLU A 77 24.45 -18.52 -18.18
N VAL A 78 23.93 -18.03 -19.33
CA VAL A 78 23.08 -16.85 -19.39
C VAL A 78 21.80 -17.02 -18.55
N LYS A 79 21.25 -18.22 -18.50
CA LYS A 79 20.09 -18.51 -17.64
C LYS A 79 20.45 -18.37 -16.18
N SER A 80 21.59 -18.92 -15.74
CA SER A 80 22.04 -18.81 -14.35
C SER A 80 22.33 -17.36 -13.95
N GLU A 81 22.97 -16.57 -14.83
CA GLU A 81 23.16 -15.14 -14.62
C GLU A 81 21.84 -14.39 -14.54
N LEU A 82 20.88 -14.68 -15.42
CA LEU A 82 19.55 -14.09 -15.43
C LEU A 82 18.78 -14.36 -14.14
N ASP A 83 18.81 -15.61 -13.66
CA ASP A 83 18.17 -16.01 -12.41
C ASP A 83 18.77 -15.25 -11.21
N SER A 84 20.08 -15.09 -11.17
CA SER A 84 20.79 -14.30 -10.15
C SER A 84 20.41 -12.81 -10.22
N CYS A 85 20.46 -12.19 -11.41
CA CYS A 85 20.09 -10.79 -11.60
C CYS A 85 18.62 -10.52 -11.30
N SER A 86 17.73 -11.44 -11.67
CA SER A 86 16.29 -11.33 -11.36
C SER A 86 16.03 -11.37 -9.87
N LYS A 87 16.76 -12.21 -9.13
CA LYS A 87 16.67 -12.24 -7.66
C LYS A 87 17.16 -10.91 -7.06
N THR A 88 18.30 -10.43 -7.49
CA THR A 88 18.85 -9.13 -7.05
C THR A 88 17.86 -7.99 -7.33
N LEU A 89 17.25 -7.95 -8.52
CA LEU A 89 16.24 -6.94 -8.86
C LEU A 89 15.01 -7.04 -7.93
N THR A 90 14.54 -8.25 -7.64
CA THR A 90 13.42 -8.47 -6.72
C THR A 90 13.74 -7.99 -5.30
N ASP A 91 14.94 -8.28 -4.81
CA ASP A 91 15.38 -7.86 -3.48
C ASP A 91 15.47 -6.32 -3.37
N ILE A 92 16.01 -5.66 -4.40
CA ILE A 92 16.07 -4.19 -4.46
C ILE A 92 14.65 -3.58 -4.54
N GLN A 93 13.76 -4.16 -5.36
CA GLN A 93 12.37 -3.70 -5.46
C GLN A 93 11.64 -3.84 -4.13
N SER A 94 11.86 -4.92 -3.39
CA SER A 94 11.29 -5.14 -2.06
C SER A 94 11.80 -4.11 -1.06
N SER A 95 13.10 -3.80 -1.09
CA SER A 95 13.71 -2.78 -0.24
C SER A 95 13.17 -1.38 -0.55
N LEU A 96 13.04 -1.03 -1.83
CA LEU A 96 12.45 0.24 -2.26
C LEU A 96 10.98 0.33 -1.84
N GLN A 97 10.22 -0.73 -1.99
CA GLN A 97 8.82 -0.78 -1.55
C GLN A 97 8.69 -0.60 -0.05
N ALA A 98 9.53 -1.28 0.75
CA ALA A 98 9.54 -1.13 2.20
C ALA A 98 9.85 0.33 2.60
N PHE A 99 10.87 0.95 1.99
CA PHE A 99 11.19 2.35 2.19
C PHE A 99 10.01 3.28 1.88
N LEU A 100 9.34 3.09 0.72
CA LEU A 100 8.20 3.91 0.31
C LEU A 100 6.97 3.74 1.20
N LEU A 101 6.78 2.55 1.78
CA LEU A 101 5.67 2.29 2.71
C LEU A 101 5.83 2.98 4.06
N ASP A 102 7.07 3.24 4.49
CA ASP A 102 7.35 3.97 5.72
C ASP A 102 7.13 5.48 5.59
N ILE A 103 7.12 6.01 4.37
CA ILE A 103 6.91 7.44 4.13
C ILE A 103 5.43 7.81 4.34
N PRO A 104 5.10 8.77 5.24
CA PRO A 104 3.73 9.25 5.39
C PRO A 104 3.23 9.95 4.13
N ASN A 105 1.93 9.90 3.85
CA ASN A 105 1.35 10.66 2.73
C ASN A 105 1.52 12.17 2.92
N LEU A 106 1.66 12.88 1.80
CA LEU A 106 1.76 14.33 1.80
C LEU A 106 0.45 14.97 2.32
N PRO A 107 0.53 15.99 3.16
CA PRO A 107 -0.62 16.79 3.53
C PRO A 107 -1.08 17.63 2.34
N LEU A 108 -2.35 18.00 2.31
CA LEU A 108 -2.86 18.99 1.36
C LEU A 108 -2.25 20.38 1.69
N ALA A 109 -2.06 21.21 0.68
CA ALA A 109 -1.54 22.58 0.86
C ALA A 109 -2.42 23.46 1.79
N SER A 110 -3.69 23.09 1.97
CA SER A 110 -4.61 23.79 2.88
C SER A 110 -4.44 23.40 4.36
N VAL A 111 -3.65 22.36 4.66
CA VAL A 111 -3.40 21.92 6.03
C VAL A 111 -2.38 22.85 6.67
N PRO A 112 -2.71 23.50 7.82
CA PRO A 112 -1.77 24.38 8.48
C PRO A 112 -0.57 23.61 9.04
N HIS A 113 0.60 24.24 9.02
CA HIS A 113 1.75 23.72 9.72
C HIS A 113 1.51 23.78 11.22
N GLY A 114 1.77 22.66 11.93
CA GLY A 114 1.55 22.61 13.36
C GLY A 114 2.25 21.42 14.02
N THR A 115 2.37 21.47 15.33
CA THR A 115 3.04 20.43 16.13
C THR A 115 2.07 19.54 16.88
N GLY A 116 0.80 19.90 16.93
CA GLY A 116 -0.22 19.16 17.62
C GLY A 116 -1.64 19.70 17.46
N GLU A 117 -2.57 19.17 18.20
CA GLU A 117 -4.00 19.49 18.13
C GLU A 117 -4.31 20.99 18.31
N LYS A 118 -3.49 21.69 19.09
CA LYS A 118 -3.67 23.13 19.38
C LYS A 118 -3.49 24.02 18.14
N ASP A 119 -2.80 23.52 17.15
CA ASP A 119 -2.51 24.23 15.90
C ASP A 119 -3.59 23.96 14.84
N ASN A 120 -4.59 23.12 15.14
CA ASN A 120 -5.70 22.84 14.24
C ASN A 120 -6.54 24.10 14.01
N VAL A 121 -6.81 24.39 12.73
CA VAL A 121 -7.67 25.51 12.33
C VAL A 121 -9.09 25.01 12.12
N LYS A 122 -10.04 25.63 12.80
CA LYS A 122 -11.45 25.32 12.66
C LYS A 122 -11.96 25.79 11.30
N ILE A 123 -12.40 24.87 10.45
CA ILE A 123 -12.86 25.16 9.10
C ILE A 123 -14.29 25.69 9.09
N ARG A 124 -15.19 25.06 9.86
CA ARG A 124 -16.61 25.46 9.93
C ARG A 124 -17.28 24.92 11.17
N ASP A 125 -18.35 25.58 11.59
CA ASP A 125 -19.34 25.05 12.53
C ASP A 125 -20.60 24.64 11.78
N PHE A 126 -21.24 23.60 12.26
CA PHE A 126 -22.55 23.16 11.80
C PHE A 126 -23.47 22.91 12.99
N GLY A 127 -24.66 23.52 12.96
CA GLY A 127 -25.62 23.39 14.03
C GLY A 127 -25.25 24.18 15.28
N LYS A 128 -26.00 23.94 16.35
CA LYS A 128 -25.70 24.51 17.68
C LYS A 128 -25.00 23.44 18.51
N PRO A 129 -23.95 23.78 19.27
CA PRO A 129 -23.36 22.86 20.21
C PRO A 129 -24.40 22.29 21.17
N LEU A 130 -24.38 21.01 21.43
CA LEU A 130 -25.19 20.39 22.47
C LEU A 130 -24.77 20.99 23.81
N VAL A 131 -25.74 21.25 24.66
CA VAL A 131 -25.47 21.74 26.03
C VAL A 131 -24.65 20.69 26.77
N SER A 132 -23.64 21.11 27.52
CA SER A 132 -22.84 20.22 28.36
C SER A 132 -23.72 19.38 29.30
N GLY A 133 -23.43 18.10 29.46
CA GLY A 133 -24.17 17.19 30.36
C GLY A 133 -25.05 16.16 29.65
N GLY A 134 -24.87 15.95 28.34
CA GLY A 134 -25.51 14.82 27.65
C GLY A 134 -24.99 13.48 28.16
N LYS A 135 -25.83 12.47 28.12
CA LYS A 135 -25.45 11.09 28.46
C LYS A 135 -24.54 10.50 27.38
N ASP A 136 -23.58 9.71 27.80
CA ASP A 136 -22.78 8.86 26.94
C ASP A 136 -23.67 7.82 26.23
N HIS A 137 -23.23 7.31 25.08
CA HIS A 137 -23.94 6.28 24.32
C HIS A 137 -24.15 4.98 25.12
N LEU A 138 -23.29 4.66 26.07
CA LEU A 138 -23.46 3.51 26.98
C LEU A 138 -24.50 3.80 28.05
N ASP A 139 -24.66 5.06 28.46
CA ASP A 139 -25.66 5.48 29.48
C ASP A 139 -27.06 5.66 28.88
N ILE A 140 -27.17 5.82 27.55
CA ILE A 140 -28.47 5.96 26.88
C ILE A 140 -29.24 4.64 26.84
N THR A 141 -28.54 3.49 26.80
CA THR A 141 -29.16 2.19 26.64
C THR A 141 -28.34 1.06 27.27
N SER A 142 -29.02 0.12 27.91
CA SER A 142 -28.43 -1.14 28.41
C SER A 142 -28.27 -2.21 27.31
N LEU A 143 -28.65 -1.91 26.06
CA LEU A 143 -28.58 -2.86 24.95
C LEU A 143 -27.20 -2.97 24.31
N ILE A 144 -26.23 -2.19 24.77
CA ILE A 144 -24.80 -2.29 24.45
C ILE A 144 -24.12 -2.89 25.67
N ASN A 145 -23.63 -4.12 25.56
CA ASN A 145 -23.01 -4.85 26.67
C ASN A 145 -21.50 -4.98 26.46
N MET A 146 -20.76 -4.15 27.15
CA MET A 146 -19.29 -4.14 27.10
C MET A 146 -18.67 -5.27 27.93
N ASP A 147 -19.34 -5.68 29.04
CA ASP A 147 -18.83 -6.76 29.91
C ASP A 147 -18.89 -8.10 29.18
N ALA A 148 -20.02 -8.40 28.53
CA ALA A 148 -20.14 -9.60 27.72
C ALA A 148 -19.13 -9.60 26.56
N ALA A 149 -18.89 -8.45 25.93
CA ALA A 149 -17.90 -8.32 24.88
C ALA A 149 -16.49 -8.60 25.38
N ASN A 150 -16.14 -8.07 26.56
CA ASN A 150 -14.84 -8.29 27.16
C ASN A 150 -14.56 -9.77 27.47
N ILE A 151 -15.57 -10.52 27.90
CA ILE A 151 -15.47 -11.97 28.15
C ILE A 151 -15.31 -12.74 26.83
N LEU A 152 -16.02 -12.35 25.76
CA LEU A 152 -16.05 -13.08 24.49
C LEU A 152 -14.84 -12.78 23.59
N ALA A 153 -14.40 -11.51 23.53
CA ALA A 153 -13.44 -11.04 22.53
C ALA A 153 -12.37 -10.09 23.08
N GLY A 154 -12.46 -9.70 24.35
CA GLY A 154 -11.53 -8.76 24.97
C GLY A 154 -11.95 -7.29 24.87
N SER A 155 -11.04 -6.38 25.25
CA SER A 155 -11.29 -4.93 25.24
C SER A 155 -11.55 -4.38 23.85
N ARG A 156 -12.31 -3.30 23.75
CA ARG A 156 -12.64 -2.58 22.50
C ARG A 156 -13.64 -3.29 21.59
N PHE A 157 -14.29 -4.33 22.07
CA PHE A 157 -15.45 -4.95 21.41
C PHE A 157 -16.74 -4.56 22.11
N SER A 158 -17.87 -4.69 21.41
CA SER A 158 -19.20 -4.47 21.97
C SER A 158 -20.14 -5.60 21.57
N VAL A 159 -20.99 -6.02 22.48
CA VAL A 159 -22.12 -6.93 22.20
C VAL A 159 -23.39 -6.09 22.14
N LEU A 160 -24.03 -6.10 20.99
CA LEU A 160 -25.29 -5.37 20.76
C LEU A 160 -26.47 -6.34 20.88
N THR A 161 -27.52 -5.91 21.56
CA THR A 161 -28.71 -6.73 21.77
C THR A 161 -29.99 -6.03 21.31
N GLY A 162 -31.05 -6.80 21.05
CA GLY A 162 -32.40 -6.31 20.80
C GLY A 162 -32.48 -5.25 19.68
N LYS A 163 -33.03 -4.10 20.00
CA LYS A 163 -33.28 -3.00 19.06
C LYS A 163 -31.97 -2.39 18.53
N VAL A 164 -30.88 -2.35 19.32
CA VAL A 164 -29.59 -1.81 18.89
C VAL A 164 -28.92 -2.75 17.89
N ALA A 165 -29.01 -4.07 18.10
CA ALA A 165 -28.53 -5.04 17.11
C ALA A 165 -29.29 -4.95 15.78
N LYS A 166 -30.61 -4.73 15.85
CA LYS A 166 -31.46 -4.51 14.66
C LYS A 166 -31.06 -3.21 13.94
N LEU A 167 -30.82 -2.14 14.71
CA LEU A 167 -30.36 -0.85 14.15
C LEU A 167 -29.00 -0.97 13.46
N GLN A 168 -28.05 -1.66 14.06
CA GLN A 168 -26.73 -1.93 13.46
C GLN A 168 -26.87 -2.59 12.08
N ARG A 169 -27.69 -3.63 11.99
CA ARG A 169 -27.91 -4.31 10.71
C ARG A 169 -28.62 -3.42 9.68
N ALA A 170 -29.57 -2.60 10.11
CA ALA A 170 -30.26 -1.65 9.23
C ALA A 170 -29.29 -0.57 8.70
N LEU A 171 -28.37 -0.08 9.55
CA LEU A 171 -27.36 0.89 9.15
C LEU A 171 -26.33 0.29 8.16
N ILE A 172 -25.95 -0.97 8.34
CA ILE A 172 -25.08 -1.66 7.38
C ILE A 172 -25.73 -1.68 5.99
N SER A 173 -26.99 -2.15 5.90
CA SER A 173 -27.72 -2.18 4.62
C SER A 173 -27.84 -0.77 4.03
N PHE A 174 -28.25 0.21 4.84
CA PHE A 174 -28.37 1.59 4.37
C PHE A 174 -27.07 2.16 3.81
N MET A 175 -25.93 1.91 4.47
CA MET A 175 -24.63 2.39 4.00
C MET A 175 -24.19 1.71 2.70
N LEU A 176 -24.45 0.40 2.53
CA LEU A 176 -24.20 -0.33 1.30
C LEU A 176 -25.06 0.21 0.14
N ASP A 177 -26.36 0.41 0.37
CA ASP A 177 -27.27 1.00 -0.63
C ASP A 177 -26.77 2.39 -1.06
N LYS A 178 -26.35 3.22 -0.09
CA LYS A 178 -25.80 4.55 -0.39
C LYS A 178 -24.49 4.49 -1.16
N ALA A 179 -23.63 3.53 -0.87
CA ALA A 179 -22.39 3.33 -1.63
C ALA A 179 -22.69 2.98 -3.10
N GLN A 180 -23.67 2.09 -3.34
CA GLN A 180 -24.10 1.72 -4.70
C GLN A 180 -24.68 2.93 -5.46
N GLU A 181 -25.49 3.80 -4.81
CA GLU A 181 -25.97 5.04 -5.41
C GLU A 181 -24.82 5.96 -5.88
N HIS A 182 -23.64 5.86 -5.27
CA HIS A 182 -22.44 6.61 -5.63
C HIS A 182 -21.50 5.86 -6.59
N GLY A 183 -21.94 4.74 -7.16
CA GLY A 183 -21.22 3.98 -8.19
C GLY A 183 -20.21 2.96 -7.65
N TYR A 184 -20.26 2.62 -6.37
CA TYR A 184 -19.48 1.51 -5.82
C TYR A 184 -20.20 0.18 -6.12
N GLU A 185 -19.43 -0.87 -6.37
CA GLU A 185 -19.92 -2.23 -6.55
C GLU A 185 -19.74 -3.03 -5.25
N GLU A 186 -20.83 -3.68 -4.80
CA GLU A 186 -20.78 -4.51 -3.60
C GLU A 186 -20.19 -5.89 -3.91
N HIS A 187 -19.18 -6.29 -3.13
CA HIS A 187 -18.58 -7.61 -3.20
C HIS A 187 -18.78 -8.35 -1.87
N TYR A 188 -19.37 -9.53 -1.93
CA TYR A 188 -19.48 -10.42 -0.77
C TYR A 188 -18.35 -11.44 -0.80
N LEU A 189 -17.39 -11.27 0.11
CA LEU A 189 -16.19 -12.11 0.18
C LEU A 189 -16.36 -13.20 1.25
N PRO A 190 -15.68 -14.37 1.10
CA PRO A 190 -15.64 -15.37 2.16
C PRO A 190 -14.93 -14.79 3.39
N MET A 191 -15.47 -15.09 4.57
CA MET A 191 -14.97 -14.57 5.85
C MET A 191 -13.62 -15.20 6.26
N ILE A 192 -13.29 -16.37 5.72
CA ILE A 192 -12.05 -17.11 5.96
C ILE A 192 -11.45 -17.40 4.58
N ALA A 193 -10.24 -16.94 4.35
CA ALA A 193 -9.44 -17.19 3.14
C ALA A 193 -8.23 -18.08 3.48
#